data_287d8034beeb1f82cabcf92af134ce09
#
_entry.id   287d8034beeb1f82cabcf92af134ce09
#
_cell.length_a   1.000
_cell.length_b   1.000
_cell.length_c   1.000
_cell.angle_alpha   90.00
_cell.angle_beta   90.00
_cell.angle_gamma   90.00
#
_symmetry.space_group_name_H-M   'P 1'
#
loop_
_entity.id
_entity.type
_entity.pdbx_description
1 polymer ?
#
loop_
_entity_poly.entity_id
_entity_poly.type
_entity_poly.pdbx_seq_one_letter_code
_entity_poly.pdbx_strand_id
1 'polypeptide(L)'
;MNKDYYIVTGANGSIGQAITEALAAQNLPVVMGCRNIAKSQPIRQRIIEKTGNSDILLLPLDLASFQSISHFCKQLAETGISIKALVNNAGVMCKDFGKTVDGFETSIGVNYIGTVFLTESLIPLMHPGSRIVMTTSLTRYIGKIDSSFFSDSPRTYKRFKAYGKSKLALTMYTAHLSTKIRDKEISVNAADPGIVDSDMITMHSWVDPLANLFFRPFISSPRKGAIGAIYAASAPDTDNITGEIFTKPRHTPIPAKWRKSRQALWLQNETEKIIAGIRS
;
A
#
# COMPACT_ATOMS: atom_id res chain seq x y z
N MET A 1 14.36 20.89 -14.98
CA MET A 1 14.39 20.17 -13.71
C MET A 1 13.42 19.00 -13.82
N ASN A 2 13.87 17.78 -13.57
CA ASN A 2 12.96 16.64 -13.50
C ASN A 2 11.96 16.87 -12.36
N LYS A 3 10.65 16.64 -12.64
CA LYS A 3 9.60 16.79 -11.63
C LYS A 3 9.63 15.58 -10.69
N ASP A 4 9.48 15.83 -9.40
CA ASP A 4 9.38 14.82 -8.36
C ASP A 4 7.94 14.32 -8.21
N TYR A 5 7.66 13.09 -8.64
CA TYR A 5 6.32 12.53 -8.66
C TYR A 5 5.96 11.78 -7.38
N TYR A 6 4.67 11.82 -7.06
CA TYR A 6 4.02 11.07 -5.99
C TYR A 6 3.26 9.89 -6.61
N ILE A 7 3.68 8.67 -6.36
CA ILE A 7 3.04 7.47 -6.90
C ILE A 7 2.00 6.97 -5.91
N VAL A 8 0.75 6.74 -6.36
CA VAL A 8 -0.33 6.18 -5.55
C VAL A 8 -0.81 4.89 -6.19
N THR A 9 -0.61 3.74 -5.54
CA THR A 9 -1.15 2.47 -6.02
C THR A 9 -2.60 2.31 -5.63
N GLY A 10 -3.41 1.71 -6.52
CA GLY A 10 -4.86 1.60 -6.31
C GLY A 10 -5.55 2.96 -6.21
N ALA A 11 -5.06 3.94 -6.96
CA ALA A 11 -5.51 5.33 -6.93
C ALA A 11 -6.99 5.52 -7.34
N ASN A 12 -7.61 4.53 -7.95
CA ASN A 12 -9.04 4.53 -8.30
C ASN A 12 -9.95 3.95 -7.19
N GLY A 13 -9.41 3.36 -6.12
CA GLY A 13 -10.17 2.98 -4.94
C GLY A 13 -10.54 4.18 -4.06
N SER A 14 -11.49 4.03 -3.14
CA SER A 14 -12.04 5.14 -2.34
C SER A 14 -10.97 5.94 -1.58
N ILE A 15 -10.05 5.27 -0.87
CA ILE A 15 -8.93 5.92 -0.16
C ILE A 15 -7.90 6.46 -1.15
N GLY A 16 -7.58 5.69 -2.21
CA GLY A 16 -6.62 6.09 -3.24
C GLY A 16 -7.03 7.36 -3.98
N GLN A 17 -8.32 7.51 -4.30
CA GLN A 17 -8.86 8.75 -4.86
C GLN A 17 -8.67 9.94 -3.91
N ALA A 18 -8.97 9.75 -2.61
CA ALA A 18 -8.81 10.80 -1.62
C ALA A 18 -7.34 11.23 -1.44
N ILE A 19 -6.40 10.27 -1.48
CA ILE A 19 -4.96 10.56 -1.45
C ILE A 19 -4.55 11.33 -2.71
N THR A 20 -4.91 10.83 -3.90
CA THR A 20 -4.57 11.44 -5.19
C THR A 20 -5.12 12.85 -5.29
N GLU A 21 -6.40 13.07 -4.92
CA GLU A 21 -7.04 14.38 -4.91
C GLU A 21 -6.32 15.36 -3.97
N ALA A 22 -5.96 14.90 -2.77
CA ALA A 22 -5.28 15.76 -1.79
C ALA A 22 -3.85 16.15 -2.21
N LEU A 23 -3.11 15.26 -2.85
CA LEU A 23 -1.79 15.56 -3.41
C LEU A 23 -1.91 16.50 -4.62
N ALA A 24 -2.85 16.23 -5.51
CA ALA A 24 -3.09 17.07 -6.68
C ALA A 24 -3.54 18.50 -6.30
N ALA A 25 -4.36 18.64 -5.25
CA ALA A 25 -4.78 19.95 -4.73
C ALA A 25 -3.62 20.78 -4.14
N GLN A 26 -2.49 20.15 -3.81
CA GLN A 26 -1.25 20.81 -3.42
C GLN A 26 -0.35 21.12 -4.63
N ASN A 27 -0.85 20.99 -5.87
CA ASN A 27 -0.11 21.10 -7.12
C ASN A 27 1.07 20.13 -7.26
N LEU A 28 1.03 18.99 -6.55
CA LEU A 28 2.05 17.96 -6.64
C LEU A 28 1.76 17.06 -7.86
N PRO A 29 2.78 16.67 -8.65
CA PRO A 29 2.59 15.76 -9.77
C PRO A 29 2.35 14.33 -9.26
N VAL A 30 1.35 13.64 -9.80
CA VAL A 30 0.90 12.33 -9.31
C VAL A 30 0.93 11.29 -10.41
N VAL A 31 1.41 10.08 -10.08
CA VAL A 31 1.21 8.87 -10.89
C VAL A 31 0.14 8.01 -10.22
N MET A 32 -0.98 7.79 -10.89
CA MET A 32 -2.03 6.85 -10.52
C MET A 32 -1.69 5.46 -11.05
N GLY A 33 -1.21 4.56 -10.20
CA GLY A 33 -1.01 3.14 -10.54
C GLY A 33 -2.32 2.36 -10.36
N CYS A 34 -2.97 1.94 -11.46
CA CYS A 34 -4.29 1.32 -11.44
C CYS A 34 -4.38 0.09 -12.33
N ARG A 35 -5.05 -0.97 -11.84
CA ARG A 35 -5.23 -2.22 -12.63
C ARG A 35 -6.13 -2.03 -13.84
N ASN A 36 -7.18 -1.26 -13.73
CA ASN A 36 -8.15 -1.04 -14.81
C ASN A 36 -8.12 0.42 -15.25
N ILE A 37 -7.46 0.68 -16.37
CA ILE A 37 -7.28 2.02 -16.93
C ILE A 37 -8.63 2.63 -17.35
N ALA A 38 -9.50 1.85 -18.01
CA ALA A 38 -10.79 2.34 -18.49
C ALA A 38 -11.69 2.86 -17.34
N LYS A 39 -11.71 2.14 -16.21
CA LYS A 39 -12.43 2.59 -15.00
C LYS A 39 -11.74 3.76 -14.29
N SER A 40 -10.44 3.92 -14.45
CA SER A 40 -9.66 4.94 -13.74
C SER A 40 -9.58 6.26 -14.49
N GLN A 41 -9.73 6.27 -15.81
CA GLN A 41 -9.65 7.46 -16.64
C GLN A 41 -10.70 8.54 -16.28
N PRO A 42 -12.00 8.21 -16.08
CA PRO A 42 -12.98 9.20 -15.63
C PRO A 42 -12.66 9.79 -14.24
N ILE A 43 -12.06 8.96 -13.36
CA ILE A 43 -11.66 9.39 -12.01
C ILE A 43 -10.51 10.39 -12.11
N ARG A 44 -9.48 10.10 -12.92
CA ARG A 44 -8.38 11.01 -13.21
C ARG A 44 -8.89 12.34 -13.73
N GLN A 45 -9.77 12.32 -14.73
CA GLN A 45 -10.34 13.53 -15.34
C GLN A 45 -11.07 14.39 -14.31
N ARG A 46 -11.92 13.78 -13.48
CA ARG A 46 -12.62 14.48 -12.40
C ARG A 46 -11.67 15.11 -11.38
N ILE A 47 -10.55 14.44 -11.05
CA ILE A 47 -9.55 15.00 -10.12
C ILE A 47 -8.88 16.21 -10.77
N ILE A 48 -8.51 16.14 -12.05
CA ILE A 48 -7.95 17.29 -12.81
C ILE A 48 -8.91 18.46 -12.78
N GLU A 49 -10.16 18.25 -13.12
CA GLU A 49 -11.20 19.31 -13.15
C GLU A 49 -11.40 19.95 -11.77
N LYS A 50 -11.38 19.14 -10.72
CA LYS A 50 -11.60 19.60 -9.34
C LYS A 50 -10.41 20.35 -8.75
N THR A 51 -9.18 19.95 -9.10
CA THR A 51 -7.96 20.50 -8.50
C THR A 51 -7.26 21.52 -9.37
N GLY A 52 -7.57 21.56 -10.67
CA GLY A 52 -6.83 22.35 -11.66
C GLY A 52 -5.46 21.79 -12.03
N ASN A 53 -5.02 20.69 -11.39
CA ASN A 53 -3.72 20.09 -11.62
C ASN A 53 -3.79 19.06 -12.75
N SER A 54 -3.18 19.36 -13.90
CA SER A 54 -3.09 18.46 -15.05
C SER A 54 -1.93 17.46 -15.00
N ASP A 55 -0.98 17.64 -14.07
CA ASP A 55 0.19 16.77 -13.89
C ASP A 55 -0.18 15.44 -13.18
N ILE A 56 -1.16 14.74 -13.74
CA ILE A 56 -1.63 13.44 -13.25
C ILE A 56 -1.45 12.40 -14.35
N LEU A 57 -0.50 11.51 -14.18
CA LEU A 57 -0.30 10.36 -15.06
C LEU A 57 -1.16 9.18 -14.59
N LEU A 58 -1.65 8.37 -15.52
CA LEU A 58 -2.39 7.15 -15.24
C LEU A 58 -1.68 6.00 -15.94
N LEU A 59 -1.12 5.07 -15.16
CA LEU A 59 -0.36 3.93 -15.65
C LEU A 59 -0.96 2.59 -15.19
N PRO A 60 -0.91 1.55 -16.03
CA PRO A 60 -1.40 0.22 -15.69
C PRO A 60 -0.49 -0.43 -14.63
N LEU A 61 -1.09 -0.90 -13.53
CA LEU A 61 -0.39 -1.61 -12.45
C LEU A 61 -1.32 -2.65 -11.82
N ASP A 62 -0.99 -3.93 -11.99
CA ASP A 62 -1.60 -5.04 -11.27
C ASP A 62 -0.58 -5.68 -10.32
N LEU A 63 -0.78 -5.50 -9.01
CA LEU A 63 0.08 -6.10 -7.98
C LEU A 63 -0.08 -7.62 -7.86
N ALA A 64 -1.04 -8.23 -8.57
CA ALA A 64 -1.19 -9.68 -8.66
C ALA A 64 -0.29 -10.29 -9.75
N SER A 65 0.56 -9.50 -10.43
CA SER A 65 1.41 -9.94 -11.54
C SER A 65 2.78 -9.26 -11.48
N PHE A 66 3.82 -10.05 -11.31
CA PHE A 66 5.21 -9.54 -11.34
C PHE A 66 5.58 -8.95 -12.69
N GLN A 67 5.04 -9.52 -13.77
CA GLN A 67 5.22 -8.97 -15.12
C GLN A 67 4.61 -7.58 -15.25
N SER A 68 3.39 -7.37 -14.72
CA SER A 68 2.75 -6.05 -14.71
C SER A 68 3.54 -5.04 -13.89
N ILE A 69 4.06 -5.45 -12.72
CA ILE A 69 4.90 -4.60 -11.86
C ILE A 69 6.19 -4.21 -12.58
N SER A 70 6.88 -5.19 -13.20
CA SER A 70 8.12 -4.93 -13.95
C SER A 70 7.88 -3.96 -15.12
N HIS A 71 6.77 -4.13 -15.85
CA HIS A 71 6.39 -3.22 -16.93
C HIS A 71 6.12 -1.81 -16.43
N PHE A 72 5.37 -1.66 -15.34
CA PHE A 72 5.13 -0.37 -14.70
C PHE A 72 6.43 0.34 -14.29
N CYS A 73 7.35 -0.39 -13.63
CA CYS A 73 8.64 0.17 -13.23
C CYS A 73 9.50 0.59 -14.43
N LYS A 74 9.49 -0.21 -15.51
CA LYS A 74 10.20 0.10 -16.77
C LYS A 74 9.63 1.37 -17.42
N GLN A 75 8.31 1.49 -17.53
CA GLN A 75 7.65 2.70 -18.05
C GLN A 75 8.06 3.95 -17.25
N LEU A 76 8.09 3.87 -15.91
CA LEU A 76 8.53 4.99 -15.07
C LEU A 76 10.00 5.35 -15.32
N ALA A 77 10.88 4.36 -15.40
CA ALA A 77 12.31 4.59 -15.67
C ALA A 77 12.54 5.26 -17.04
N GLU A 78 11.79 4.84 -18.07
CA GLU A 78 11.86 5.40 -19.42
C GLU A 78 11.39 6.86 -19.51
N THR A 79 10.49 7.28 -18.62
CA THR A 79 10.05 8.69 -18.55
C THR A 79 11.10 9.62 -17.93
N GLY A 80 12.12 9.07 -17.25
CA GLY A 80 13.13 9.84 -16.54
C GLY A 80 12.59 10.64 -15.33
N ILE A 81 11.40 10.29 -14.83
CA ILE A 81 10.83 10.95 -13.64
C ILE A 81 11.61 10.56 -12.39
N SER A 82 11.65 11.47 -11.42
CA SER A 82 12.13 11.22 -10.06
C SER A 82 10.93 10.90 -9.15
N ILE A 83 11.10 10.08 -8.14
CA ILE A 83 10.04 9.68 -7.21
C ILE A 83 10.26 10.36 -5.87
N LYS A 84 9.37 11.29 -5.50
CA LYS A 84 9.34 11.93 -4.17
C LYS A 84 8.64 11.07 -3.14
N ALA A 85 7.53 10.43 -3.51
CA ALA A 85 6.84 9.54 -2.59
C ALA A 85 6.19 8.36 -3.31
N LEU A 86 6.27 7.17 -2.70
CA LEU A 86 5.53 5.97 -3.08
C LEU A 86 4.48 5.66 -2.01
N VAL A 87 3.21 5.83 -2.32
CA VAL A 87 2.10 5.48 -1.45
C VAL A 87 1.53 4.13 -1.89
N ASN A 88 1.96 3.07 -1.23
CA ASN A 88 1.46 1.71 -1.39
C ASN A 88 0.08 1.59 -0.73
N ASN A 89 -0.94 2.10 -1.41
CA ASN A 89 -2.31 2.13 -0.92
C ASN A 89 -3.15 0.94 -1.41
N ALA A 90 -2.84 0.36 -2.57
CA ALA A 90 -3.57 -0.77 -3.10
C ALA A 90 -3.65 -1.94 -2.12
N GLY A 91 -4.81 -2.59 -2.07
CA GLY A 91 -5.00 -3.79 -1.27
C GLY A 91 -6.33 -4.45 -1.57
N VAL A 92 -6.40 -5.75 -1.31
CA VAL A 92 -7.59 -6.57 -1.51
C VAL A 92 -7.87 -7.42 -0.28
N MET A 93 -9.14 -7.73 -0.04
CA MET A 93 -9.62 -8.67 0.95
C MET A 93 -10.64 -9.59 0.28
N CYS A 94 -10.18 -10.69 -0.30
CA CYS A 94 -11.01 -11.60 -1.09
C CYS A 94 -12.00 -12.37 -0.23
N LYS A 95 -13.23 -12.55 -0.72
CA LYS A 95 -14.24 -13.37 -0.04
C LYS A 95 -13.84 -14.83 -0.03
N ASP A 96 -13.43 -15.34 -1.17
CA ASP A 96 -13.06 -16.73 -1.40
C ASP A 96 -11.57 -16.88 -1.64
N PHE A 97 -11.04 -18.08 -1.44
CA PHE A 97 -9.66 -18.40 -1.76
C PHE A 97 -9.41 -18.23 -3.25
N GLY A 98 -8.34 -17.55 -3.57
CA GLY A 98 -7.83 -17.40 -4.92
C GLY A 98 -6.32 -17.26 -4.90
N LYS A 99 -5.70 -17.39 -6.06
CA LYS A 99 -4.27 -17.18 -6.26
C LYS A 99 -4.02 -16.10 -7.29
N THR A 100 -2.92 -15.38 -7.14
CA THR A 100 -2.35 -14.51 -8.17
C THR A 100 -1.85 -15.35 -9.33
N VAL A 101 -1.56 -14.73 -10.46
CA VAL A 101 -0.94 -15.41 -11.61
C VAL A 101 0.43 -16.00 -11.26
N ASP A 102 1.11 -15.44 -10.27
CA ASP A 102 2.40 -15.89 -9.76
C ASP A 102 2.28 -16.94 -8.63
N GLY A 103 1.06 -17.44 -8.33
CA GLY A 103 0.81 -18.59 -7.47
C GLY A 103 0.58 -18.31 -5.98
N PHE A 104 0.64 -17.06 -5.53
CA PHE A 104 0.40 -16.68 -4.12
C PHE A 104 -1.10 -16.55 -3.81
N GLU A 105 -1.51 -16.85 -2.55
CA GLU A 105 -2.84 -16.48 -2.09
C GLU A 105 -3.06 -14.99 -2.35
N THR A 106 -4.25 -14.61 -2.85
CA THR A 106 -4.48 -13.29 -3.45
C THR A 106 -4.20 -12.13 -2.50
N SER A 107 -4.59 -12.23 -1.21
CA SER A 107 -4.32 -11.13 -0.26
C SER A 107 -2.82 -11.04 0.08
N ILE A 108 -2.13 -12.16 0.19
CA ILE A 108 -0.68 -12.20 0.43
C ILE A 108 0.07 -11.74 -0.81
N GLY A 109 -0.33 -12.21 -1.99
CA GLY A 109 0.29 -11.85 -3.25
C GLY A 109 0.19 -10.35 -3.54
N VAL A 110 -1.01 -9.78 -3.46
CA VAL A 110 -1.26 -8.36 -3.77
C VAL A 110 -0.78 -7.43 -2.66
N ASN A 111 -1.25 -7.66 -1.41
CA ASN A 111 -1.02 -6.71 -0.32
C ASN A 111 0.41 -6.77 0.23
N TYR A 112 1.11 -7.86 0.01
CA TYR A 112 2.45 -8.06 0.55
C TYR A 112 3.52 -8.28 -0.54
N ILE A 113 3.59 -9.42 -1.20
CA ILE A 113 4.69 -9.76 -2.12
C ILE A 113 4.76 -8.81 -3.31
N GLY A 114 3.65 -8.55 -4.00
CA GLY A 114 3.60 -7.60 -5.11
C GLY A 114 3.94 -6.17 -4.68
N THR A 115 3.47 -5.76 -3.48
CA THR A 115 3.81 -4.46 -2.90
C THR A 115 5.30 -4.36 -2.55
N VAL A 116 5.90 -5.43 -1.99
CA VAL A 116 7.34 -5.50 -1.71
C VAL A 116 8.15 -5.44 -3.00
N PHE A 117 7.79 -6.26 -4.00
CA PHE A 117 8.48 -6.29 -5.30
C PHE A 117 8.43 -4.93 -6.01
N LEU A 118 7.27 -4.27 -6.05
CA LEU A 118 7.12 -2.92 -6.58
C LEU A 118 8.03 -1.94 -5.83
N THR A 119 7.97 -1.94 -4.50
CA THR A 119 8.72 -1.02 -3.66
C THR A 119 10.22 -1.15 -3.91
N GLU A 120 10.76 -2.37 -3.84
CA GLU A 120 12.20 -2.61 -4.06
C GLU A 120 12.65 -2.28 -5.49
N SER A 121 11.75 -2.44 -6.48
CA SER A 121 12.04 -2.10 -7.89
C SER A 121 12.05 -0.58 -8.13
N LEU A 122 11.33 0.19 -7.31
CA LEU A 122 11.26 1.66 -7.45
C LEU A 122 12.31 2.41 -6.60
N ILE A 123 12.90 1.80 -5.57
CA ILE A 123 13.95 2.43 -4.76
C ILE A 123 15.10 3.04 -5.61
N PRO A 124 15.58 2.40 -6.71
CA PRO A 124 16.62 2.99 -7.55
C PRO A 124 16.22 4.31 -8.25
N LEU A 125 14.92 4.60 -8.36
CA LEU A 125 14.39 5.85 -8.94
C LEU A 125 14.08 6.91 -7.87
N MET A 126 14.36 6.61 -6.62
CA MET A 126 14.19 7.50 -5.47
C MET A 126 15.50 8.16 -5.08
N HIS A 127 15.43 9.32 -4.41
CA HIS A 127 16.58 10.12 -3.97
C HIS A 127 16.49 10.43 -2.46
N PRO A 128 17.55 10.95 -1.84
CA PRO A 128 17.51 11.43 -0.46
C PRO A 128 16.31 12.37 -0.23
N GLY A 129 15.62 12.18 0.89
CA GLY A 129 14.38 12.89 1.22
C GLY A 129 13.12 12.34 0.53
N SER A 130 13.22 11.25 -0.24
CA SER A 130 12.03 10.51 -0.73
C SER A 130 11.34 9.74 0.38
N ARG A 131 10.09 9.34 0.17
CA ARG A 131 9.23 8.72 1.17
C ARG A 131 8.51 7.49 0.65
N ILE A 132 8.42 6.46 1.48
CA ILE A 132 7.65 5.25 1.21
C ILE A 132 6.58 5.11 2.29
N VAL A 133 5.31 5.03 1.89
CA VAL A 133 4.16 4.89 2.80
C VAL A 133 3.43 3.60 2.50
N MET A 134 3.34 2.70 3.49
CA MET A 134 2.65 1.41 3.40
C MET A 134 1.28 1.47 4.07
N THR A 135 0.20 1.34 3.32
CA THR A 135 -1.15 1.32 3.92
C THR A 135 -1.41 0.00 4.62
N THR A 136 -1.36 0.04 5.96
CA THR A 136 -1.65 -1.08 6.86
C THR A 136 -3.13 -1.13 7.26
N SER A 137 -3.49 -1.82 8.33
CA SER A 137 -4.85 -1.91 8.87
C SER A 137 -4.82 -2.37 10.33
N LEU A 138 -5.84 -2.06 11.10
CA LEU A 138 -6.06 -2.62 12.44
C LEU A 138 -6.10 -4.16 12.44
N THR A 139 -6.45 -4.79 11.33
CA THR A 139 -6.46 -6.25 11.18
C THR A 139 -5.06 -6.88 11.34
N ARG A 140 -3.97 -6.10 11.29
CA ARG A 140 -2.61 -6.59 11.61
C ARG A 140 -2.51 -7.22 13.01
N TYR A 141 -3.37 -6.81 13.96
CA TYR A 141 -3.38 -7.36 15.32
C TYR A 141 -3.92 -8.80 15.40
N ILE A 142 -4.74 -9.24 14.44
CA ILE A 142 -5.24 -10.61 14.34
C ILE A 142 -4.40 -11.48 13.41
N GLY A 143 -3.45 -10.89 12.66
CA GLY A 143 -2.51 -11.60 11.80
C GLY A 143 -1.55 -12.45 12.61
N LYS A 144 -1.12 -13.58 12.03
CA LYS A 144 -0.05 -14.43 12.56
C LYS A 144 0.92 -14.76 11.43
N ILE A 145 2.21 -14.68 11.72
CA ILE A 145 3.28 -15.07 10.79
C ILE A 145 3.89 -16.36 11.32
N ASP A 146 3.85 -17.40 10.52
CA ASP A 146 4.44 -18.72 10.80
C ASP A 146 4.89 -19.37 9.48
N SER A 147 5.46 -20.58 9.54
CA SER A 147 5.97 -21.31 8.38
C SER A 147 4.92 -21.62 7.31
N SER A 148 3.62 -21.53 7.64
CA SER A 148 2.51 -21.72 6.68
C SER A 148 2.10 -20.42 5.96
N PHE A 149 2.77 -19.31 6.22
CA PHE A 149 2.37 -18.00 5.71
C PHE A 149 2.15 -17.96 4.19
N PHE A 150 3.02 -18.61 3.43
CA PHE A 150 2.95 -18.67 1.97
C PHE A 150 2.21 -19.90 1.41
N SER A 151 1.69 -20.79 2.26
CA SER A 151 1.11 -22.09 1.90
C SER A 151 -0.38 -22.22 2.22
N ASP A 152 -1.12 -21.12 2.27
CA ASP A 152 -2.59 -21.16 2.47
C ASP A 152 -3.28 -21.96 1.35
N SER A 153 -4.35 -22.67 1.73
CA SER A 153 -5.12 -23.53 0.83
C SER A 153 -6.62 -23.24 0.96
N PRO A 154 -7.48 -23.67 0.00
CA PRO A 154 -8.91 -23.48 0.08
C PRO A 154 -9.54 -24.00 1.39
N ARG A 155 -8.97 -25.09 1.94
CA ARG A 155 -9.47 -25.72 3.18
C ARG A 155 -9.18 -24.90 4.43
N THR A 156 -8.08 -24.14 4.45
CA THR A 156 -7.60 -23.38 5.61
C THR A 156 -7.91 -21.89 5.51
N TYR A 157 -8.35 -21.44 4.34
CA TYR A 157 -8.60 -20.05 4.05
C TYR A 157 -9.69 -19.45 4.95
N LYS A 158 -9.37 -18.30 5.54
CA LYS A 158 -10.30 -17.45 6.25
C LYS A 158 -10.00 -16.01 5.89
N ARG A 159 -10.95 -15.35 5.22
CA ARG A 159 -10.84 -13.98 4.68
C ARG A 159 -10.10 -13.00 5.60
N PHE A 160 -10.59 -12.82 6.83
CA PHE A 160 -10.00 -11.88 7.78
C PHE A 160 -8.61 -12.31 8.28
N LYS A 161 -8.35 -13.63 8.38
CA LYS A 161 -7.01 -14.12 8.74
C LYS A 161 -6.01 -13.87 7.64
N ALA A 162 -6.32 -14.19 6.38
CA ALA A 162 -5.46 -13.95 5.23
C ALA A 162 -5.16 -12.46 5.07
N TYR A 163 -6.19 -11.62 5.15
CA TYR A 163 -6.01 -10.16 5.10
C TYR A 163 -5.18 -9.65 6.30
N GLY A 164 -5.47 -10.08 7.53
CA GLY A 164 -4.72 -9.72 8.72
C GLY A 164 -3.25 -10.14 8.65
N LYS A 165 -2.97 -11.37 8.16
CA LYS A 165 -1.61 -11.86 7.89
C LYS A 165 -0.88 -10.91 6.91
N SER A 166 -1.50 -10.56 5.78
CA SER A 166 -0.89 -9.70 4.77
C SER A 166 -0.56 -8.30 5.32
N LYS A 167 -1.45 -7.72 6.15
CA LYS A 167 -1.25 -6.40 6.75
C LYS A 167 -0.23 -6.40 7.90
N LEU A 168 -0.15 -7.50 8.67
CA LEU A 168 0.93 -7.69 9.63
C LEU A 168 2.29 -7.83 8.93
N ALA A 169 2.37 -8.65 7.88
CA ALA A 169 3.59 -8.83 7.08
C ALA A 169 4.07 -7.50 6.50
N LEU A 170 3.17 -6.71 5.93
CA LEU A 170 3.48 -5.38 5.40
C LEU A 170 4.00 -4.43 6.49
N THR A 171 3.43 -4.48 7.71
CA THR A 171 3.89 -3.69 8.85
C THR A 171 5.29 -4.11 9.31
N MET A 172 5.57 -5.42 9.38
CA MET A 172 6.91 -5.95 9.68
C MET A 172 7.93 -5.56 8.62
N TYR A 173 7.56 -5.63 7.34
CA TYR A 173 8.40 -5.20 6.22
C TYR A 173 8.70 -3.69 6.27
N THR A 174 7.72 -2.85 6.61
CA THR A 174 7.93 -1.41 6.82
C THR A 174 9.03 -1.16 7.85
N ALA A 175 8.97 -1.85 8.99
CA ALA A 175 9.97 -1.74 10.05
C ALA A 175 11.35 -2.24 9.60
N HIS A 176 11.42 -3.31 8.83
CA HIS A 176 12.65 -3.84 8.27
C HIS A 176 13.25 -2.86 7.24
N LEU A 177 12.46 -2.45 6.25
CA LEU A 177 12.92 -1.58 5.18
C LEU A 177 13.40 -0.23 5.72
N SER A 178 12.70 0.35 6.72
CA SER A 178 13.10 1.61 7.36
C SER A 178 14.49 1.58 7.99
N THR A 179 15.00 0.39 8.30
CA THR A 179 16.37 0.19 8.82
C THR A 179 17.34 -0.16 7.69
N LYS A 180 16.90 -1.01 6.75
CA LYS A 180 17.70 -1.54 5.63
C LYS A 180 18.22 -0.43 4.70
N ILE A 181 17.40 0.60 4.45
CA ILE A 181 17.74 1.68 3.50
C ILE A 181 17.96 3.04 4.18
N ARG A 182 18.32 3.04 5.46
CA ARG A 182 18.55 4.27 6.23
C ARG A 182 19.66 5.14 5.63
N ASP A 183 20.69 4.52 5.09
CA ASP A 183 21.81 5.14 4.40
C ASP A 183 21.41 5.88 3.12
N LYS A 184 20.25 5.56 2.55
CA LYS A 184 19.71 6.24 1.37
C LYS A 184 18.93 7.52 1.70
N GLU A 185 18.77 7.84 2.98
CA GLU A 185 17.96 8.98 3.46
C GLU A 185 16.51 8.96 2.91
N ILE A 186 15.95 7.76 2.69
CA ILE A 186 14.57 7.54 2.29
C ILE A 186 13.77 7.14 3.53
N SER A 187 12.71 7.87 3.86
CA SER A 187 11.85 7.53 4.98
C SER A 187 10.84 6.44 4.60
N VAL A 188 10.61 5.48 5.51
CA VAL A 188 9.68 4.36 5.29
C VAL A 188 8.72 4.24 6.46
N ASN A 189 7.45 4.51 6.23
CA ASN A 189 6.43 4.54 7.28
C ASN A 189 5.19 3.74 6.87
N ALA A 190 4.40 3.34 7.86
CA ALA A 190 3.07 2.78 7.66
C ALA A 190 2.00 3.86 7.87
N ALA A 191 0.87 3.74 7.18
CA ALA A 191 -0.33 4.53 7.44
C ALA A 191 -1.50 3.59 7.74
N ASP A 192 -2.19 3.83 8.85
CA ASP A 192 -3.39 3.08 9.23
C ASP A 192 -4.64 3.95 8.99
N PRO A 193 -5.48 3.60 8.02
CA PRO A 193 -6.70 4.37 7.72
C PRO A 193 -7.79 4.23 8.79
N GLY A 194 -7.63 3.30 9.75
CA GLY A 194 -8.70 2.92 10.66
C GLY A 194 -9.78 2.10 9.97
N ILE A 195 -11.02 2.17 10.49
CA ILE A 195 -12.19 1.54 9.86
C ILE A 195 -12.78 2.56 8.89
N VAL A 196 -12.71 2.27 7.59
CA VAL A 196 -13.18 3.16 6.52
C VAL A 196 -14.29 2.50 5.75
N ASP A 197 -15.32 3.28 5.41
CA ASP A 197 -16.36 2.85 4.47
C ASP A 197 -15.74 2.67 3.08
N SER A 198 -15.54 1.44 2.69
CA SER A 198 -14.93 1.08 1.41
C SER A 198 -15.62 -0.16 0.86
N ASP A 199 -15.62 -0.31 -0.46
CA ASP A 199 -16.16 -1.48 -1.18
C ASP A 199 -15.61 -2.82 -0.65
N MET A 200 -14.50 -2.77 0.12
CA MET A 200 -13.85 -3.92 0.73
C MET A 200 -14.62 -4.48 1.94
N ILE A 201 -15.47 -3.67 2.60
CA ILE A 201 -16.21 -4.02 3.83
C ILE A 201 -17.67 -4.41 3.52
N THR A 202 -18.17 -4.20 2.30
CA THR A 202 -19.51 -4.62 1.92
C THR A 202 -19.66 -6.14 2.07
N MET A 203 -20.17 -6.52 3.23
CA MET A 203 -20.60 -7.89 3.50
C MET A 203 -22.03 -8.03 2.99
N HIS A 204 -22.23 -8.60 1.79
CA HIS A 204 -23.55 -9.03 1.34
C HIS A 204 -24.01 -10.22 2.19
N SER A 205 -24.39 -9.97 3.45
CA SER A 205 -24.87 -10.99 4.37
C SER A 205 -26.10 -10.46 5.13
N TRP A 206 -26.96 -11.36 5.59
CA TRP A 206 -28.17 -11.03 6.35
C TRP A 206 -27.90 -10.28 7.67
N VAL A 207 -26.67 -10.29 8.18
CA VAL A 207 -26.21 -9.53 9.37
C VAL A 207 -25.82 -8.08 9.07
N ASP A 208 -25.77 -7.65 7.79
CA ASP A 208 -25.41 -6.29 7.40
C ASP A 208 -26.23 -5.16 8.08
N PRO A 209 -27.57 -5.31 8.31
CA PRO A 209 -28.33 -4.26 8.99
C PRO A 209 -27.89 -4.02 10.44
N LEU A 210 -27.59 -5.10 11.20
CA LEU A 210 -27.12 -5.02 12.59
C LEU A 210 -25.66 -4.54 12.64
N ALA A 211 -24.80 -5.06 11.75
CA ALA A 211 -23.43 -4.59 11.62
C ALA A 211 -23.38 -3.10 11.26
N ASN A 212 -24.23 -2.65 10.32
CA ASN A 212 -24.34 -1.23 9.98
C ASN A 212 -24.80 -0.37 11.16
N LEU A 213 -25.73 -0.83 11.99
CA LEU A 213 -26.23 -0.07 13.14
C LEU A 213 -25.14 0.14 14.21
N PHE A 214 -24.35 -0.90 14.52
CA PHE A 214 -23.35 -0.86 15.59
C PHE A 214 -21.99 -0.32 15.13
N PHE A 215 -21.59 -0.51 13.86
CA PHE A 215 -20.28 -0.09 13.36
C PHE A 215 -20.28 1.23 12.61
N ARG A 216 -21.43 1.69 12.06
CA ARG A 216 -21.52 2.99 11.38
C ARG A 216 -20.94 4.18 12.13
N PRO A 217 -21.12 4.33 13.46
CA PRO A 217 -20.53 5.47 14.19
C PRO A 217 -18.99 5.49 14.17
N PHE A 218 -18.36 4.33 13.94
CA PHE A 218 -16.89 4.16 13.91
C PHE A 218 -16.30 4.13 12.49
N ILE A 219 -17.16 4.12 11.46
CA ILE A 219 -16.72 4.10 10.05
C ILE A 219 -16.36 5.53 9.65
N SER A 220 -15.10 5.72 9.30
CA SER A 220 -14.59 6.99 8.79
C SER A 220 -14.82 7.12 7.29
N SER A 221 -15.01 8.35 6.80
CA SER A 221 -15.02 8.60 5.35
C SER A 221 -13.65 8.29 4.73
N PRO A 222 -13.58 7.97 3.42
CA PRO A 222 -12.32 7.75 2.70
C PRO A 222 -11.32 8.90 2.88
N ARG A 223 -11.80 10.15 2.90
CA ARG A 223 -10.96 11.33 3.17
C ARG A 223 -10.31 11.29 4.55
N LYS A 224 -11.06 10.92 5.59
CA LYS A 224 -10.51 10.78 6.95
C LYS A 224 -9.52 9.62 7.04
N GLY A 225 -9.77 8.52 6.33
CA GLY A 225 -8.86 7.37 6.24
C GLY A 225 -7.56 7.69 5.50
N ALA A 226 -7.60 8.61 4.55
CA ALA A 226 -6.44 9.01 3.76
C ALA A 226 -5.46 9.93 4.53
N ILE A 227 -5.90 10.61 5.60
CA ILE A 227 -5.11 11.66 6.27
C ILE A 227 -3.71 11.17 6.68
N GLY A 228 -3.59 9.99 7.29
CA GLY A 228 -2.30 9.45 7.73
C GLY A 228 -1.34 9.20 6.57
N ALA A 229 -1.84 8.69 5.46
CA ALA A 229 -1.03 8.43 4.26
C ALA A 229 -0.60 9.74 3.57
N ILE A 230 -1.51 10.72 3.46
CA ILE A 230 -1.21 12.04 2.90
C ILE A 230 -0.14 12.73 3.75
N TYR A 231 -0.34 12.76 5.06
CA TYR A 231 0.58 13.41 5.99
C TYR A 231 1.97 12.78 5.94
N ALA A 232 2.07 11.46 6.00
CA ALA A 232 3.35 10.74 5.87
C ALA A 232 4.02 10.95 4.50
N ALA A 233 3.24 11.17 3.43
CA ALA A 233 3.77 11.32 2.08
C ALA A 233 4.20 12.75 1.74
N SER A 234 3.55 13.80 2.28
CA SER A 234 3.72 15.17 1.79
C SER A 234 3.96 16.23 2.88
N ALA A 235 3.73 15.94 4.17
CA ALA A 235 3.92 16.96 5.20
C ALA A 235 5.42 17.23 5.47
N PRO A 236 5.86 18.52 5.51
CA PRO A 236 7.28 18.85 5.68
C PRO A 236 7.88 18.40 7.01
N ASP A 237 7.10 18.37 8.08
CA ASP A 237 7.51 17.97 9.43
C ASP A 237 7.69 16.46 9.61
N THR A 238 7.48 15.67 8.54
CA THR A 238 7.69 14.21 8.55
C THR A 238 8.98 13.76 7.85
N ASP A 239 9.83 14.66 7.37
CA ASP A 239 11.03 14.36 6.57
C ASP A 239 11.98 13.34 7.24
N ASN A 240 12.16 13.42 8.56
CA ASN A 240 13.10 12.56 9.30
C ASN A 240 12.37 11.43 10.07
N ILE A 241 11.07 11.26 9.88
CA ILE A 241 10.29 10.24 10.57
C ILE A 241 10.33 8.95 9.75
N THR A 242 10.84 7.86 10.36
CA THR A 242 10.94 6.55 9.70
C THR A 242 10.68 5.41 10.68
N GLY A 243 10.05 4.34 10.21
CA GLY A 243 9.72 3.16 11.03
C GLY A 243 8.52 3.36 11.94
N GLU A 244 7.59 4.23 11.58
CA GLU A 244 6.43 4.59 12.38
C GLU A 244 5.09 4.26 11.70
N ILE A 245 4.02 4.24 12.47
CA ILE A 245 2.63 4.07 12.01
C ILE A 245 1.91 5.40 12.19
N PHE A 246 1.48 5.98 11.09
CA PHE A 246 0.65 7.18 11.06
C PHE A 246 -0.83 6.82 11.16
N THR A 247 -1.48 7.36 12.18
CA THR A 247 -2.94 7.32 12.32
C THR A 247 -3.43 8.75 12.37
N LYS A 248 -3.93 9.27 11.25
CA LYS A 248 -4.14 10.71 11.03
C LYS A 248 -2.78 11.46 11.12
N PRO A 249 -2.68 12.71 11.62
CA PRO A 249 -1.39 13.38 11.78
C PRO A 249 -0.55 12.88 12.98
N ARG A 250 -1.07 11.92 13.77
CA ARG A 250 -0.32 11.32 14.88
C ARG A 250 0.43 10.09 14.38
N HIS A 251 1.62 9.86 14.91
CA HIS A 251 2.43 8.68 14.59
C HIS A 251 2.97 8.03 15.86
N THR A 252 3.23 6.75 15.78
CA THR A 252 3.81 5.95 16.87
C THR A 252 4.82 4.95 16.30
N PRO A 253 5.90 4.64 17.01
CA PRO A 253 6.86 3.65 16.55
C PRO A 253 6.20 2.28 16.29
N ILE A 254 6.60 1.60 15.23
CA ILE A 254 6.20 0.21 15.01
C ILE A 254 6.71 -0.61 16.19
N PRO A 255 5.84 -1.40 16.89
CA PRO A 255 6.19 -2.15 18.08
C PRO A 255 7.41 -3.06 17.90
N ALA A 256 8.27 -3.15 18.93
CA ALA A 256 9.49 -3.95 18.89
C ALA A 256 9.24 -5.43 18.58
N LYS A 257 8.09 -5.98 19.02
CA LYS A 257 7.67 -7.36 18.68
C LYS A 257 7.50 -7.61 17.18
N TRP A 258 7.25 -6.58 16.38
CA TRP A 258 7.11 -6.66 14.92
C TRP A 258 8.41 -6.30 14.18
N ARG A 259 9.38 -5.71 14.88
CA ARG A 259 10.71 -5.40 14.32
C ARG A 259 11.75 -6.52 14.51
N LYS A 260 11.76 -7.15 15.70
CA LYS A 260 12.88 -8.00 16.17
C LYS A 260 12.48 -9.44 16.52
N SER A 261 11.25 -9.86 16.22
CA SER A 261 10.81 -11.22 16.53
C SER A 261 11.42 -12.26 15.57
N ARG A 262 11.48 -13.52 16.01
CA ARG A 262 11.87 -14.63 15.14
C ARG A 262 10.99 -14.71 13.88
N GLN A 263 9.69 -14.40 14.03
CA GLN A 263 8.75 -14.36 12.90
C GLN A 263 9.09 -13.26 11.91
N ALA A 264 9.52 -12.08 12.38
CA ALA A 264 9.92 -10.98 11.49
C ALA A 264 11.19 -11.36 10.70
N LEU A 265 12.18 -11.96 11.35
CA LEU A 265 13.41 -12.43 10.69
C LEU A 265 13.11 -13.54 9.67
N TRP A 266 12.27 -14.51 10.05
CA TRP A 266 11.87 -15.59 9.15
C TRP A 266 11.15 -15.02 7.91
N LEU A 267 10.16 -14.13 8.11
CA LEU A 267 9.41 -13.50 7.03
C LEU A 267 10.33 -12.73 6.09
N GLN A 268 11.28 -11.97 6.64
CA GLN A 268 12.28 -11.23 5.88
C GLN A 268 13.09 -12.17 4.99
N ASN A 269 13.67 -13.23 5.56
CA ASN A 269 14.52 -14.16 4.82
C ASN A 269 13.75 -14.87 3.70
N GLU A 270 12.51 -15.32 3.96
CA GLU A 270 11.68 -15.94 2.92
C GLU A 270 11.26 -14.94 1.83
N THR A 271 10.96 -13.70 2.22
CA THR A 271 10.63 -12.65 1.24
C THR A 271 11.82 -12.32 0.35
N GLU A 272 13.02 -12.19 0.90
CA GLU A 272 14.25 -11.94 0.13
C GLU A 272 14.55 -13.07 -0.87
N LYS A 273 14.35 -14.33 -0.48
CA LYS A 273 14.48 -15.49 -1.40
C LYS A 273 13.48 -15.40 -2.56
N ILE A 274 12.20 -15.09 -2.26
CA ILE A 274 11.15 -14.95 -3.27
C ILE A 274 11.51 -13.83 -4.23
N ILE A 275 11.87 -12.65 -3.73
CA ILE A 275 12.21 -11.49 -4.57
C ILE A 275 13.47 -11.76 -5.42
N ALA A 276 14.48 -12.43 -4.88
CA ALA A 276 15.66 -12.83 -5.64
C ALA A 276 15.31 -13.79 -6.79
N GLY A 277 14.42 -14.78 -6.54
CA GLY A 277 13.96 -15.70 -7.57
C GLY A 277 13.09 -15.06 -8.66
N ILE A 278 12.46 -13.90 -8.41
CA ILE A 278 11.72 -13.16 -9.45
C ILE A 278 12.68 -12.39 -10.38
N ARG A 279 13.83 -11.97 -9.85
CA ARG A 279 14.84 -11.17 -10.59
C ARG A 279 15.82 -12.01 -11.39
N SER A 280 15.93 -13.30 -11.08
CA SER A 280 16.75 -14.27 -11.83
C SER A 280 16.05 -14.73 -13.11
#